data_9c42ce1297296ef444e4899c7ac48211
#
_entry.id   9c42ce1297296ef444e4899c7ac48211
#
_cell.length_a   1.000
_cell.length_b   1.000
_cell.length_c   1.000
_cell.angle_alpha   90.00
_cell.angle_beta   90.00
_cell.angle_gamma   90.00
#
_symmetry.space_group_name_H-M   'P 1'
#
loop_
_entity.id
_entity.type
_entity.pdbx_description
1 polymer ?
#
loop_
_entity_poly.entity_id
_entity_poly.type
_entity_poly.pdbx_seq_one_letter_code
_entity_poly.pdbx_strand_id
1 'polypeptide(L)'
;MRILVTGAARAIGPGQQISETTHFFAGAKTVPVLKGYEQQLKVPRFDDAVDWGMFWFLTRPIFQFLQFIYQHVGNFGIAILLITVLIKLIFFPLANKSYASMAKMKAVQPEMAAIRERYADDKMKQQTALMDLYKKEKINPLAGCLPILIQVPVFFSLYKVLFISIEMRHAPFFGWIKDLSAPDPTNLFNLFGLIHYDPTLIPVFGTYLHLGVWPIIMGITMWAQMKLNPAPPDPTQKMIFDWMPLIFTFMLASFSAGLVIYWAWNNSLSVLQQSIIMKKNGAKIELFDNIKSLFAKKKDADKT
;
A
#
# COMPACT_ATOMS: atom_id res chain seq x y z
N MET A 1 -23.58 -3.26 -29.91
CA MET A 1 -22.68 -4.42 -29.78
C MET A 1 -23.48 -5.65 -30.21
N ARG A 2 -23.05 -6.39 -31.23
CA ARG A 2 -23.67 -7.66 -31.63
C ARG A 2 -22.84 -8.79 -31.02
N ILE A 3 -23.48 -9.65 -30.21
CA ILE A 3 -22.86 -10.86 -29.70
C ILE A 3 -23.41 -12.01 -30.54
N LEU A 4 -22.55 -12.71 -31.27
CA LEU A 4 -22.90 -13.90 -32.04
C LEU A 4 -22.42 -15.13 -31.25
N VAL A 5 -23.32 -16.00 -30.86
CA VAL A 5 -23.00 -17.28 -30.27
C VAL A 5 -23.23 -18.36 -31.32
N THR A 6 -22.18 -19.05 -31.72
CA THR A 6 -22.24 -20.13 -32.70
C THR A 6 -22.02 -21.46 -31.98
N GLY A 7 -23.01 -22.32 -32.01
CA GLY A 7 -22.93 -23.69 -31.52
C GLY A 7 -22.56 -24.68 -32.62
N ALA A 8 -22.32 -25.95 -32.27
CA ALA A 8 -22.12 -27.01 -33.24
C ALA A 8 -23.40 -27.20 -34.10
N ALA A 9 -23.21 -27.49 -35.40
CA ALA A 9 -24.32 -27.77 -36.29
C ALA A 9 -25.10 -29.01 -35.79
N ARG A 10 -26.40 -28.90 -35.65
CA ARG A 10 -27.29 -29.97 -35.24
C ARG A 10 -28.27 -30.29 -36.37
N ALA A 11 -28.38 -31.54 -36.77
CA ALA A 11 -29.38 -31.99 -37.74
C ALA A 11 -30.72 -32.19 -37.03
N ILE A 12 -31.79 -31.56 -37.55
CA ILE A 12 -33.14 -31.73 -37.05
C ILE A 12 -33.95 -32.52 -38.07
N GLY A 13 -34.46 -33.70 -37.66
CA GLY A 13 -35.28 -34.52 -38.50
C GLY A 13 -36.69 -33.95 -38.70
N PRO A 14 -37.48 -34.41 -39.73
CA PRO A 14 -38.83 -33.97 -39.95
C PRO A 14 -39.69 -34.20 -38.73
N GLY A 15 -40.38 -33.14 -38.23
CA GLY A 15 -41.26 -33.21 -37.06
C GLY A 15 -40.57 -33.13 -35.69
N GLN A 16 -39.26 -33.00 -35.64
CA GLN A 16 -38.48 -32.82 -34.40
C GLN A 16 -38.30 -31.33 -34.06
N GLN A 17 -38.30 -31.03 -32.79
CA GLN A 17 -37.99 -29.69 -32.24
C GLN A 17 -36.72 -29.74 -31.44
N ILE A 18 -35.86 -28.72 -31.60
CA ILE A 18 -34.74 -28.44 -30.72
C ILE A 18 -35.02 -27.11 -30.02
N SER A 19 -34.89 -27.11 -28.70
CA SER A 19 -34.88 -25.88 -27.92
C SER A 19 -33.49 -25.65 -27.37
N GLU A 20 -33.01 -24.41 -27.45
CA GLU A 20 -31.76 -23.96 -26.89
C GLU A 20 -32.05 -22.82 -25.90
N THR A 21 -31.61 -22.99 -24.68
CA THR A 21 -31.77 -21.94 -23.64
C THR A 21 -30.44 -21.23 -23.48
N THR A 22 -30.45 -19.93 -23.73
CA THR A 22 -29.28 -19.07 -23.49
C THR A 22 -29.55 -18.18 -22.29
N HIS A 23 -28.60 -18.08 -21.41
CA HIS A 23 -28.66 -17.18 -20.27
C HIS A 23 -27.77 -15.95 -20.55
N PHE A 24 -28.33 -14.75 -20.35
CA PHE A 24 -27.61 -13.50 -20.49
C PHE A 24 -27.54 -12.80 -19.11
N PHE A 25 -26.31 -12.52 -18.66
CA PHE A 25 -26.07 -11.75 -17.44
C PHE A 25 -25.81 -10.29 -17.76
N ALA A 26 -26.65 -9.40 -17.21
CA ALA A 26 -26.46 -7.96 -17.26
C ALA A 26 -26.65 -7.40 -15.85
N GLY A 27 -25.58 -6.92 -15.23
CA GLY A 27 -25.63 -6.40 -13.87
C GLY A 27 -24.27 -6.13 -13.27
N ALA A 28 -24.26 -5.68 -12.02
CA ALA A 28 -23.04 -5.48 -11.25
C ALA A 28 -22.36 -6.83 -10.96
N LYS A 29 -21.06 -6.91 -11.22
CA LYS A 29 -20.25 -8.13 -10.98
C LYS A 29 -19.92 -8.30 -9.50
N THR A 30 -20.91 -8.34 -8.64
CA THR A 30 -20.70 -8.62 -7.22
C THR A 30 -20.41 -10.10 -7.04
N VAL A 31 -19.37 -10.43 -6.29
CA VAL A 31 -18.92 -11.82 -6.12
C VAL A 31 -20.00 -12.74 -5.54
N PRO A 32 -20.79 -12.31 -4.52
CA PRO A 32 -21.88 -13.16 -4.01
C PRO A 32 -22.94 -13.51 -5.06
N VAL A 33 -23.33 -12.56 -5.92
CA VAL A 33 -24.30 -12.77 -6.99
C VAL A 33 -23.76 -13.72 -8.04
N LEU A 34 -22.50 -13.52 -8.49
CA LEU A 34 -21.88 -14.41 -9.46
C LEU A 34 -21.76 -15.84 -8.94
N LYS A 35 -21.37 -16.03 -7.68
CA LYS A 35 -21.36 -17.36 -7.03
C LYS A 35 -22.74 -17.99 -6.92
N GLY A 36 -23.77 -17.17 -6.65
CA GLY A 36 -25.14 -17.64 -6.64
C GLY A 36 -25.56 -18.19 -8.02
N TYR A 37 -25.27 -17.48 -9.10
CA TYR A 37 -25.53 -17.96 -10.46
C TYR A 37 -24.67 -19.16 -10.86
N GLU A 38 -23.41 -19.22 -10.43
CA GLU A 38 -22.56 -20.40 -10.64
C GLU A 38 -23.18 -21.67 -10.09
N GLN A 39 -23.76 -21.58 -8.88
CA GLN A 39 -24.43 -22.73 -8.25
C GLN A 39 -25.77 -23.07 -8.92
N GLN A 40 -26.58 -22.04 -9.24
CA GLN A 40 -27.92 -22.22 -9.83
C GLN A 40 -27.89 -22.74 -11.27
N LEU A 41 -26.98 -22.17 -12.08
CA LEU A 41 -26.87 -22.48 -13.50
C LEU A 41 -25.81 -23.55 -13.80
N LYS A 42 -25.09 -24.02 -12.77
CA LYS A 42 -23.97 -24.98 -12.89
C LYS A 42 -22.91 -24.55 -13.90
N VAL A 43 -22.64 -23.23 -13.97
CA VAL A 43 -21.61 -22.66 -14.83
C VAL A 43 -20.32 -22.56 -14.00
N PRO A 44 -19.32 -23.43 -14.22
CA PRO A 44 -18.13 -23.44 -13.39
C PRO A 44 -17.33 -22.15 -13.56
N ARG A 45 -16.81 -21.64 -12.45
CA ARG A 45 -15.92 -20.47 -12.41
C ARG A 45 -16.59 -19.19 -12.95
N PHE A 46 -17.88 -19.01 -12.72
CA PHE A 46 -18.57 -17.80 -13.15
C PHE A 46 -18.11 -16.56 -12.40
N ASP A 47 -17.54 -16.72 -11.20
CA ASP A 47 -16.88 -15.65 -10.41
C ASP A 47 -15.56 -15.17 -11.05
N ASP A 48 -14.99 -15.88 -12.04
CA ASP A 48 -13.86 -15.40 -12.85
C ASP A 48 -14.24 -14.27 -13.82
N ALA A 49 -15.53 -13.93 -13.94
CA ALA A 49 -15.97 -12.70 -14.60
C ALA A 49 -15.46 -11.43 -13.88
N VAL A 50 -15.06 -11.55 -12.62
CA VAL A 50 -14.31 -10.54 -11.87
C VAL A 50 -12.82 -10.68 -12.23
N ASP A 51 -12.19 -9.57 -12.62
CA ASP A 51 -10.75 -9.56 -12.89
C ASP A 51 -9.96 -9.53 -11.57
N TRP A 52 -9.54 -10.70 -11.09
CA TRP A 52 -8.77 -10.86 -9.86
C TRP A 52 -7.31 -10.40 -9.96
N GLY A 53 -6.81 -10.10 -11.16
CA GLY A 53 -5.44 -9.67 -11.41
C GLY A 53 -4.40 -10.78 -11.31
N MET A 54 -3.12 -10.39 -11.47
CA MET A 54 -1.98 -11.31 -11.50
C MET A 54 -1.82 -12.12 -10.20
N PHE A 55 -2.11 -11.52 -9.06
CA PHE A 55 -2.01 -12.16 -7.74
C PHE A 55 -3.34 -12.76 -7.28
N TRP A 56 -4.14 -13.34 -8.19
CA TRP A 56 -5.47 -13.89 -7.91
C TRP A 56 -5.50 -14.84 -6.70
N PHE A 57 -4.42 -15.61 -6.50
CA PHE A 57 -4.26 -16.54 -5.38
C PHE A 57 -4.16 -15.85 -4.01
N LEU A 58 -3.78 -14.57 -3.96
CA LEU A 58 -3.84 -13.70 -2.77
C LEU A 58 -5.10 -12.83 -2.77
N THR A 59 -5.47 -12.28 -3.93
CA THR A 59 -6.59 -11.34 -4.07
C THR A 59 -7.91 -11.98 -3.65
N ARG A 60 -8.19 -13.21 -4.06
CA ARG A 60 -9.42 -13.94 -3.69
C ARG A 60 -9.56 -14.20 -2.18
N PRO A 61 -8.56 -14.80 -1.51
CA PRO A 61 -8.64 -14.97 -0.05
C PRO A 61 -8.76 -13.64 0.70
N ILE A 62 -7.99 -12.63 0.31
CA ILE A 62 -8.06 -11.29 0.91
C ILE A 62 -9.46 -10.71 0.77
N PHE A 63 -10.07 -10.80 -0.42
CA PHE A 63 -11.44 -10.34 -0.66
C PHE A 63 -12.45 -11.08 0.23
N GLN A 64 -12.39 -12.41 0.26
CA GLN A 64 -13.31 -13.23 1.06
C GLN A 64 -13.20 -12.88 2.54
N PHE A 65 -11.97 -12.70 3.04
CA PHE A 65 -11.73 -12.36 4.42
C PHE A 65 -12.17 -10.92 4.75
N LEU A 66 -11.97 -9.98 3.82
CA LEU A 66 -12.45 -8.61 3.95
C LEU A 66 -13.99 -8.57 4.03
N GLN A 67 -14.67 -9.32 3.19
CA GLN A 67 -16.13 -9.47 3.23
C GLN A 67 -16.61 -10.09 4.55
N PHE A 68 -15.92 -11.12 5.03
CA PHE A 68 -16.22 -11.73 6.31
C PHE A 68 -16.11 -10.72 7.45
N ILE A 69 -15.03 -9.94 7.52
CA ILE A 69 -14.85 -8.91 8.55
C ILE A 69 -15.96 -7.85 8.41
N TYR A 70 -16.24 -7.39 7.19
CA TYR A 70 -17.26 -6.38 6.93
C TYR A 70 -18.64 -6.80 7.41
N GLN A 71 -19.03 -8.06 7.18
CA GLN A 71 -20.31 -8.59 7.64
C GLN A 71 -20.47 -8.54 9.17
N HIS A 72 -19.36 -8.63 9.93
CA HIS A 72 -19.41 -8.59 11.39
C HIS A 72 -19.27 -7.16 11.95
N VAL A 73 -18.54 -6.29 11.27
CA VAL A 73 -18.21 -4.94 11.77
C VAL A 73 -19.15 -3.87 11.21
N GLY A 74 -19.74 -4.10 10.03
CA GLY A 74 -20.65 -3.16 9.38
C GLY A 74 -19.98 -1.90 8.79
N ASN A 75 -18.65 -1.78 8.87
CA ASN A 75 -17.90 -0.66 8.31
C ASN A 75 -16.72 -1.16 7.46
N PHE A 76 -16.75 -0.83 6.16
CA PHE A 76 -15.77 -1.32 5.21
C PHE A 76 -14.35 -0.78 5.48
N GLY A 77 -14.24 0.47 5.93
CA GLY A 77 -12.97 1.07 6.30
C GLY A 77 -12.34 0.38 7.52
N ILE A 78 -13.14 0.05 8.55
CA ILE A 78 -12.63 -0.75 9.68
C ILE A 78 -12.19 -2.13 9.20
N ALA A 79 -12.92 -2.76 8.29
CA ALA A 79 -12.53 -4.04 7.73
C ALA A 79 -11.16 -3.96 7.03
N ILE A 80 -10.87 -2.89 6.30
CA ILE A 80 -9.56 -2.62 5.69
C ILE A 80 -8.46 -2.50 6.76
N LEU A 81 -8.72 -1.78 7.85
CA LEU A 81 -7.75 -1.63 8.94
C LEU A 81 -7.46 -2.96 9.63
N LEU A 82 -8.49 -3.75 9.93
CA LEU A 82 -8.36 -5.06 10.59
C LEU A 82 -7.63 -6.08 9.73
N ILE A 83 -7.97 -6.20 8.44
CA ILE A 83 -7.27 -7.12 7.55
C ILE A 83 -5.79 -6.75 7.40
N THR A 84 -5.47 -5.45 7.42
CA THR A 84 -4.08 -4.98 7.39
C THR A 84 -3.31 -5.45 8.62
N VAL A 85 -3.91 -5.34 9.82
CA VAL A 85 -3.31 -5.85 11.06
C VAL A 85 -3.09 -7.36 10.95
N LEU A 86 -4.08 -8.11 10.48
CA LEU A 86 -3.97 -9.56 10.33
C LEU A 86 -2.83 -9.97 9.39
N ILE A 87 -2.74 -9.33 8.22
CA ILE A 87 -1.65 -9.57 7.26
C ILE A 87 -0.29 -9.27 7.93
N LYS A 88 -0.18 -8.17 8.68
CA LYS A 88 1.04 -7.82 9.43
C LYS A 88 1.39 -8.87 10.48
N LEU A 89 0.41 -9.46 11.16
CA LEU A 89 0.62 -10.52 12.14
C LEU A 89 1.11 -11.81 11.47
N ILE A 90 0.53 -12.20 10.35
CA ILE A 90 0.96 -13.39 9.58
C ILE A 90 2.43 -13.25 9.15
N PHE A 91 2.83 -12.08 8.65
CA PHE A 91 4.20 -11.83 8.21
C PHE A 91 5.13 -11.35 9.33
N PHE A 92 4.66 -11.27 10.59
CA PHE A 92 5.46 -10.79 11.72
C PHE A 92 6.79 -11.52 11.91
N PRO A 93 6.87 -12.87 11.87
CA PRO A 93 8.15 -13.58 12.06
C PRO A 93 9.20 -13.18 11.02
N LEU A 94 8.76 -12.98 9.77
CA LEU A 94 9.63 -12.60 8.66
C LEU A 94 10.06 -11.13 8.77
N ALA A 95 9.12 -10.24 9.12
CA ALA A 95 9.40 -8.82 9.37
C ALA A 95 10.38 -8.66 10.56
N ASN A 96 10.24 -9.46 11.62
CA ASN A 96 11.13 -9.42 12.77
C ASN A 96 12.59 -9.73 12.38
N LYS A 97 12.82 -10.79 11.58
CA LYS A 97 14.16 -11.12 11.08
C LYS A 97 14.75 -10.01 10.21
N SER A 98 13.93 -9.43 9.35
CA SER A 98 14.34 -8.35 8.45
C SER A 98 14.71 -7.07 9.22
N TYR A 99 13.83 -6.60 10.11
CA TYR A 99 14.09 -5.38 10.90
C TYR A 99 15.26 -5.56 11.90
N ALA A 100 15.46 -6.77 12.42
CA ALA A 100 16.65 -7.07 13.23
C ALA A 100 17.94 -6.96 12.41
N SER A 101 17.95 -7.42 11.14
CA SER A 101 19.08 -7.25 10.23
C SER A 101 19.31 -5.78 9.86
N MET A 102 18.24 -5.03 9.64
CA MET A 102 18.31 -3.58 9.39
C MET A 102 18.88 -2.81 10.60
N ALA A 103 18.54 -3.23 11.82
CA ALA A 103 19.11 -2.66 13.04
C ALA A 103 20.62 -2.82 13.09
N LYS A 104 21.13 -4.02 12.77
CA LYS A 104 22.59 -4.29 12.68
C LYS A 104 23.23 -3.44 11.58
N MET A 105 22.59 -3.35 10.40
CA MET A 105 23.10 -2.51 9.31
C MET A 105 23.18 -1.03 9.70
N LYS A 106 22.20 -0.53 10.48
CA LYS A 106 22.23 0.84 11.00
C LYS A 106 23.38 1.06 11.99
N ALA A 107 23.70 0.06 12.81
CA ALA A 107 24.80 0.14 13.76
C ALA A 107 26.18 0.28 13.09
N VAL A 108 26.39 -0.35 11.92
CA VAL A 108 27.66 -0.29 11.16
C VAL A 108 27.73 0.87 10.15
N GLN A 109 26.72 1.72 10.08
CA GLN A 109 26.70 2.89 9.16
C GLN A 109 27.94 3.80 9.30
N PRO A 110 28.46 4.14 10.52
CA PRO A 110 29.65 4.95 10.62
C PRO A 110 30.88 4.27 10.02
N GLU A 111 31.03 2.95 10.18
CA GLU A 111 32.13 2.20 9.56
C GLU A 111 32.01 2.16 8.03
N MET A 112 30.78 2.01 7.53
CA MET A 112 30.49 2.10 6.10
C MET A 112 30.84 3.47 5.52
N ALA A 113 30.57 4.55 6.25
CA ALA A 113 30.94 5.91 5.85
C ALA A 113 32.48 6.07 5.79
N ALA A 114 33.20 5.60 6.80
CA ALA A 114 34.67 5.62 6.82
C ALA A 114 35.30 4.80 5.67
N ILE A 115 34.74 3.64 5.34
CA ILE A 115 35.19 2.84 4.17
C ILE A 115 35.00 3.62 2.87
N ARG A 116 33.86 4.31 2.71
CA ARG A 116 33.57 5.10 1.50
C ARG A 116 34.53 6.27 1.34
N GLU A 117 34.83 6.96 2.43
CA GLU A 117 35.79 8.07 2.44
C GLU A 117 37.19 7.57 2.13
N ARG A 118 37.62 6.46 2.75
CA ARG A 118 38.93 5.86 2.54
C ARG A 118 39.18 5.41 1.11
N TYR A 119 38.17 4.90 0.42
CA TYR A 119 38.27 4.34 -0.93
C TYR A 119 37.43 5.15 -1.92
N ALA A 120 37.42 6.49 -1.80
CA ALA A 120 36.57 7.35 -2.64
C ALA A 120 36.92 7.21 -4.14
N ASP A 121 38.22 7.05 -4.46
CA ASP A 121 38.72 6.97 -5.83
C ASP A 121 38.76 5.54 -6.40
N ASP A 122 38.57 4.51 -5.56
CA ASP A 122 38.60 3.09 -5.98
C ASP A 122 37.34 2.37 -5.59
N LYS A 123 36.31 2.42 -6.48
CA LYS A 123 35.00 1.80 -6.27
C LYS A 123 35.09 0.28 -6.09
N MET A 124 36.04 -0.40 -6.71
CA MET A 124 36.22 -1.85 -6.57
C MET A 124 36.67 -2.22 -5.16
N LYS A 125 37.70 -1.53 -4.64
CA LYS A 125 38.18 -1.74 -3.26
C LYS A 125 37.10 -1.32 -2.25
N GLN A 126 36.36 -0.23 -2.50
CA GLN A 126 35.26 0.20 -1.67
C GLN A 126 34.21 -0.90 -1.54
N GLN A 127 33.78 -1.49 -2.66
CA GLN A 127 32.79 -2.55 -2.68
C GLN A 127 33.26 -3.81 -1.97
N THR A 128 34.54 -4.21 -2.19
CA THR A 128 35.12 -5.36 -1.53
C THR A 128 35.19 -5.14 -0.01
N ALA A 129 35.66 -3.98 0.45
CA ALA A 129 35.72 -3.65 1.88
C ALA A 129 34.34 -3.61 2.55
N LEU A 130 33.32 -3.10 1.86
CA LEU A 130 31.92 -3.15 2.35
C LEU A 130 31.40 -4.58 2.46
N MET A 131 31.70 -5.43 1.48
CA MET A 131 31.30 -6.85 1.53
C MET A 131 32.03 -7.60 2.67
N ASP A 132 33.28 -7.31 2.93
CA ASP A 132 34.03 -7.90 4.03
C ASP A 132 33.50 -7.43 5.39
N LEU A 133 33.11 -6.15 5.52
CA LEU A 133 32.42 -5.63 6.71
C LEU A 133 31.11 -6.38 6.94
N TYR A 134 30.29 -6.58 5.90
CA TYR A 134 29.02 -7.32 6.03
C TYR A 134 29.24 -8.78 6.43
N LYS A 135 30.28 -9.44 5.90
CA LYS A 135 30.64 -10.81 6.32
C LYS A 135 31.10 -10.86 7.77
N LYS A 136 31.96 -9.92 8.18
CA LYS A 136 32.49 -9.82 9.55
C LYS A 136 31.35 -9.64 10.57
N GLU A 137 30.43 -8.73 10.30
CA GLU A 137 29.31 -8.41 11.16
C GLU A 137 28.09 -9.36 10.99
N LYS A 138 28.20 -10.38 10.12
CA LYS A 138 27.12 -11.34 9.78
C LYS A 138 25.83 -10.63 9.39
N ILE A 139 25.94 -9.60 8.56
CA ILE A 139 24.84 -8.81 8.05
C ILE A 139 24.50 -9.28 6.64
N ASN A 140 23.23 -9.55 6.38
CA ASN A 140 22.73 -9.78 5.04
C ASN A 140 22.14 -8.48 4.46
N PRO A 141 22.77 -7.83 3.47
CA PRO A 141 22.26 -6.60 2.89
C PRO A 141 20.89 -6.77 2.21
N LEU A 142 20.58 -7.97 1.70
CA LEU A 142 19.29 -8.28 1.08
C LEU A 142 18.14 -8.34 2.10
N ALA A 143 18.44 -8.53 3.39
CA ALA A 143 17.38 -8.53 4.41
C ALA A 143 16.67 -7.17 4.52
N GLY A 144 17.34 -6.07 4.15
CA GLY A 144 16.74 -4.74 4.15
C GLY A 144 15.64 -4.54 3.09
N CYS A 145 15.73 -5.23 1.95
CA CYS A 145 14.71 -5.14 0.89
C CYS A 145 13.59 -6.17 1.02
N LEU A 146 13.74 -7.18 1.89
CA LEU A 146 12.76 -8.25 2.06
C LEU A 146 11.35 -7.76 2.43
N PRO A 147 11.16 -6.77 3.33
CA PRO A 147 9.83 -6.22 3.59
C PRO A 147 9.16 -5.65 2.34
N ILE A 148 9.93 -5.01 1.46
CA ILE A 148 9.40 -4.44 0.21
C ILE A 148 8.95 -5.56 -0.74
N LEU A 149 9.75 -6.61 -0.89
CA LEU A 149 9.43 -7.75 -1.77
C LEU A 149 8.14 -8.45 -1.36
N ILE A 150 7.86 -8.55 -0.05
CA ILE A 150 6.62 -9.12 0.45
C ILE A 150 5.47 -8.13 0.32
N GLN A 151 5.74 -6.85 0.59
CA GLN A 151 4.73 -5.80 0.56
C GLN A 151 4.15 -5.58 -0.84
N VAL A 152 4.97 -5.74 -1.91
CA VAL A 152 4.52 -5.50 -3.28
C VAL A 152 3.36 -6.42 -3.69
N PRO A 153 3.44 -7.76 -3.58
CA PRO A 153 2.30 -8.64 -3.88
C PRO A 153 1.06 -8.35 -3.01
N VAL A 154 1.26 -8.10 -1.71
CA VAL A 154 0.17 -7.78 -0.78
C VAL A 154 -0.49 -6.46 -1.16
N PHE A 155 0.30 -5.45 -1.49
CA PHE A 155 -0.20 -4.15 -1.92
C PHE A 155 -1.03 -4.27 -3.20
N PHE A 156 -0.50 -4.91 -4.25
CA PHE A 156 -1.24 -5.08 -5.50
C PHE A 156 -2.51 -5.91 -5.32
N SER A 157 -2.48 -6.91 -4.45
CA SER A 157 -3.67 -7.71 -4.14
C SER A 157 -4.73 -6.88 -3.44
N LEU A 158 -4.36 -6.11 -2.40
CA LEU A 158 -5.29 -5.22 -1.70
C LEU A 158 -5.78 -4.08 -2.61
N TYR A 159 -4.88 -3.44 -3.37
CA TYR A 159 -5.28 -2.46 -4.38
C TYR A 159 -6.33 -3.04 -5.32
N LYS A 160 -6.09 -4.25 -5.84
CA LYS A 160 -7.03 -4.92 -6.73
C LYS A 160 -8.35 -5.23 -6.03
N VAL A 161 -8.34 -5.75 -4.81
CA VAL A 161 -9.54 -5.97 -3.99
C VAL A 161 -10.34 -4.69 -3.84
N LEU A 162 -9.71 -3.59 -3.44
CA LEU A 162 -10.40 -2.31 -3.24
C LEU A 162 -10.93 -1.72 -4.56
N PHE A 163 -10.20 -1.93 -5.66
CA PHE A 163 -10.61 -1.45 -6.97
C PHE A 163 -11.80 -2.23 -7.57
N ILE A 164 -11.85 -3.55 -7.36
CA ILE A 164 -12.93 -4.41 -7.89
C ILE A 164 -14.14 -4.52 -6.96
N SER A 165 -13.99 -4.14 -5.68
CA SER A 165 -15.09 -4.20 -4.70
C SER A 165 -16.15 -3.15 -4.99
N ILE A 166 -17.24 -3.60 -5.59
CA ILE A 166 -18.43 -2.74 -5.80
C ILE A 166 -19.02 -2.33 -4.45
N GLU A 167 -18.87 -3.18 -3.44
CA GLU A 167 -19.34 -2.98 -2.06
C GLU A 167 -18.67 -1.79 -1.36
N MET A 168 -17.49 -1.38 -1.83
CA MET A 168 -16.80 -0.19 -1.31
C MET A 168 -17.38 1.12 -1.85
N ARG A 169 -18.14 1.04 -2.95
CA ARG A 169 -18.76 2.21 -3.57
C ARG A 169 -19.81 2.81 -2.63
N HIS A 170 -19.67 4.10 -2.32
CA HIS A 170 -20.51 4.84 -1.38
C HIS A 170 -20.49 4.28 0.06
N ALA A 171 -19.51 3.42 0.39
CA ALA A 171 -19.31 2.97 1.76
C ALA A 171 -18.64 4.07 2.59
N PRO A 172 -19.28 4.52 3.69
CA PRO A 172 -18.69 5.54 4.56
C PRO A 172 -17.60 4.97 5.46
N PHE A 173 -16.66 5.84 5.86
CA PHE A 173 -15.73 5.55 6.94
C PHE A 173 -16.11 6.38 8.17
N PHE A 174 -15.24 7.28 8.63
CA PHE A 174 -15.50 8.20 9.73
C PHE A 174 -15.30 9.65 9.29
N GLY A 175 -15.89 10.58 10.03
CA GLY A 175 -15.73 12.00 9.83
C GLY A 175 -16.24 12.46 8.46
N TRP A 176 -15.37 13.05 7.68
CA TRP A 176 -15.67 13.61 6.36
C TRP A 176 -15.64 12.60 5.22
N ILE A 177 -15.11 11.40 5.42
CA ILE A 177 -15.07 10.36 4.38
C ILE A 177 -16.44 9.66 4.31
N LYS A 178 -17.23 10.05 3.32
CA LYS A 178 -18.56 9.50 3.06
C LYS A 178 -18.55 8.40 1.99
N ASP A 179 -17.50 8.34 1.20
CA ASP A 179 -17.30 7.35 0.14
C ASP A 179 -15.84 6.94 0.08
N LEU A 180 -15.56 5.68 0.44
CA LEU A 180 -14.20 5.11 0.40
C LEU A 180 -13.70 4.90 -1.03
N SER A 181 -14.60 4.84 -2.03
CA SER A 181 -14.22 4.68 -3.43
C SER A 181 -13.85 5.99 -4.12
N ALA A 182 -14.25 7.11 -3.55
CA ALA A 182 -13.91 8.45 -4.03
C ALA A 182 -12.61 8.97 -3.38
N PRO A 183 -11.92 9.95 -3.98
CA PRO A 183 -10.82 10.66 -3.33
C PRO A 183 -11.27 11.39 -2.06
N ASP A 184 -10.31 11.74 -1.20
CA ASP A 184 -10.57 12.54 0.00
C ASP A 184 -11.16 13.91 -0.38
N PRO A 185 -12.37 14.27 0.07
CA PRO A 185 -13.02 15.52 -0.34
C PRO A 185 -12.36 16.79 0.25
N THR A 186 -11.47 16.64 1.22
CA THR A 186 -10.74 17.78 1.79
C THR A 186 -9.62 18.24 0.86
N ASN A 187 -9.26 19.52 0.92
CA ASN A 187 -8.17 20.06 0.12
C ASN A 187 -7.39 21.12 0.90
N LEU A 188 -6.07 20.96 0.94
CA LEU A 188 -5.16 21.91 1.61
C LEU A 188 -5.18 23.28 0.93
N PHE A 189 -5.27 23.33 -0.41
CA PHE A 189 -5.16 24.57 -1.18
C PHE A 189 -6.37 25.49 -1.08
N ASN A 190 -7.49 25.00 -0.56
CA ASN A 190 -8.64 25.82 -0.18
C ASN A 190 -8.83 25.92 1.35
N LEU A 191 -7.75 25.64 2.10
CA LEU A 191 -7.74 25.61 3.58
C LEU A 191 -8.86 24.74 4.15
N PHE A 192 -9.01 23.53 3.58
CA PHE A 192 -10.02 22.54 3.98
C PHE A 192 -11.48 23.06 3.90
N GLY A 193 -11.74 23.93 2.91
CA GLY A 193 -13.07 24.49 2.66
C GLY A 193 -13.32 25.87 3.26
N LEU A 194 -12.36 26.47 3.96
CA LEU A 194 -12.47 27.85 4.45
C LEU A 194 -12.52 28.88 3.31
N ILE A 195 -11.81 28.60 2.22
CA ILE A 195 -11.87 29.41 1.00
C ILE A 195 -12.85 28.74 0.03
N HIS A 196 -13.89 29.48 -0.37
CA HIS A 196 -14.93 28.99 -1.28
C HIS A 196 -14.45 29.01 -2.74
N TYR A 197 -13.43 28.24 -3.02
CA TYR A 197 -12.82 28.11 -4.32
C TYR A 197 -12.34 26.66 -4.49
N ASP A 198 -12.51 26.10 -5.68
CA ASP A 198 -12.07 24.75 -6.00
C ASP A 198 -10.73 24.78 -6.76
N PRO A 199 -9.61 24.43 -6.12
CA PRO A 199 -8.30 24.42 -6.76
C PRO A 199 -8.20 23.44 -7.92
N THR A 200 -9.04 22.40 -7.93
CA THR A 200 -9.01 21.36 -8.98
C THR A 200 -9.50 21.85 -10.33
N LEU A 201 -10.20 22.99 -10.35
CA LEU A 201 -10.68 23.63 -11.58
C LEU A 201 -9.61 24.43 -12.31
N ILE A 202 -8.40 24.59 -11.75
CA ILE A 202 -7.31 25.28 -12.44
C ILE A 202 -6.85 24.45 -13.64
N PRO A 203 -6.86 24.99 -14.87
CA PRO A 203 -6.42 24.28 -16.06
C PRO A 203 -4.98 23.79 -15.91
N VAL A 204 -4.70 22.58 -16.39
CA VAL A 204 -3.39 21.90 -16.38
C VAL A 204 -2.91 21.44 -15.00
N PHE A 205 -3.03 22.28 -13.96
CA PHE A 205 -2.50 21.99 -12.62
C PHE A 205 -3.54 21.46 -11.63
N GLY A 206 -4.83 21.62 -11.92
CA GLY A 206 -5.91 21.29 -10.97
C GLY A 206 -5.87 19.85 -10.47
N THR A 207 -5.54 18.90 -11.31
CA THR A 207 -5.43 17.48 -10.93
C THR A 207 -4.35 17.27 -9.85
N TYR A 208 -3.28 18.05 -9.86
CA TYR A 208 -2.18 17.97 -8.88
C TYR A 208 -2.46 18.78 -7.60
N LEU A 209 -3.46 19.66 -7.64
CA LEU A 209 -3.86 20.50 -6.51
C LEU A 209 -4.95 19.84 -5.64
N HIS A 210 -5.17 18.55 -5.81
CA HIS A 210 -6.08 17.77 -4.97
C HIS A 210 -5.28 17.12 -3.82
N LEU A 211 -5.03 17.86 -2.74
CA LEU A 211 -4.26 17.39 -1.59
C LEU A 211 -5.11 17.40 -0.32
N GLY A 212 -5.70 16.25 -0.02
CA GLY A 212 -6.54 16.04 1.15
C GLY A 212 -5.76 15.72 2.43
N VAL A 213 -6.46 15.62 3.55
CA VAL A 213 -5.89 15.31 4.87
C VAL A 213 -5.28 13.90 4.88
N TRP A 214 -5.97 12.89 4.34
CA TRP A 214 -5.47 11.53 4.33
C TRP A 214 -4.21 11.34 3.48
N PRO A 215 -4.09 11.91 2.27
CA PRO A 215 -2.84 11.95 1.52
C PRO A 215 -1.68 12.58 2.31
N ILE A 216 -1.93 13.66 3.05
CA ILE A 216 -0.92 14.30 3.91
C ILE A 216 -0.48 13.35 5.02
N ILE A 217 -1.42 12.73 5.74
CA ILE A 217 -1.11 11.73 6.79
C ILE A 217 -0.31 10.57 6.19
N MET A 218 -0.68 10.09 5.01
CA MET A 218 0.05 9.04 4.30
C MET A 218 1.49 9.48 4.00
N GLY A 219 1.70 10.69 3.50
CA GLY A 219 3.03 11.24 3.21
C GLY A 219 3.90 11.35 4.46
N ILE A 220 3.33 11.84 5.58
CA ILE A 220 4.03 11.92 6.87
C ILE A 220 4.43 10.54 7.38
N THR A 221 3.51 9.58 7.34
CA THR A 221 3.80 8.20 7.79
C THR A 221 4.81 7.51 6.89
N MET A 222 4.79 7.75 5.57
CA MET A 222 5.78 7.26 4.62
C MET A 222 7.16 7.89 4.89
N TRP A 223 7.21 9.19 5.10
CA TRP A 223 8.45 9.88 5.47
C TRP A 223 9.03 9.32 6.77
N ALA A 224 8.21 9.13 7.80
CA ALA A 224 8.64 8.53 9.06
C ALA A 224 9.21 7.11 8.86
N GLN A 225 8.56 6.29 8.03
CA GLN A 225 9.05 4.95 7.69
C GLN A 225 10.39 4.99 6.95
N MET A 226 10.57 5.93 6.00
CA MET A 226 11.84 6.09 5.27
C MET A 226 12.99 6.49 6.20
N LYS A 227 12.73 7.35 7.19
CA LYS A 227 13.75 7.77 8.17
C LYS A 227 14.19 6.66 9.14
N LEU A 228 13.37 5.62 9.31
CA LEU A 228 13.76 4.45 10.09
C LEU A 228 14.69 3.49 9.33
N ASN A 229 14.65 3.51 8.01
CA ASN A 229 15.49 2.66 7.17
C ASN A 229 16.95 3.10 7.22
N PRO A 230 17.92 2.17 7.08
CA PRO A 230 19.31 2.52 6.89
C PRO A 230 19.48 3.42 5.66
N ALA A 231 20.34 4.42 5.75
CA ALA A 231 20.59 5.29 4.61
C ALA A 231 21.20 4.50 3.45
N PRO A 232 20.70 4.70 2.21
CA PRO A 232 21.29 4.05 1.04
C PRO A 232 22.75 4.44 0.87
N PRO A 233 23.57 3.52 0.32
CA PRO A 233 24.97 3.80 0.07
C PRO A 233 25.23 4.86 -1.00
N ASP A 234 24.38 4.96 -1.99
CA ASP A 234 24.51 5.87 -3.12
C ASP A 234 23.82 7.21 -2.83
N PRO A 235 24.49 8.37 -3.04
CA PRO A 235 23.90 9.69 -2.83
C PRO A 235 22.68 9.95 -3.71
N THR A 236 22.67 9.47 -4.95
CA THR A 236 21.54 9.60 -5.87
C THR A 236 20.34 8.82 -5.37
N GLN A 237 20.58 7.59 -4.92
CA GLN A 237 19.53 6.75 -4.32
C GLN A 237 18.99 7.38 -3.05
N LYS A 238 19.84 7.98 -2.21
CA LYS A 238 19.41 8.71 -1.02
C LYS A 238 18.50 9.89 -1.39
N MET A 239 18.87 10.68 -2.40
CA MET A 239 18.06 11.80 -2.87
C MET A 239 16.67 11.31 -3.36
N ILE A 240 16.61 10.22 -4.14
CA ILE A 240 15.36 9.64 -4.59
C ILE A 240 14.50 9.24 -3.41
N PHE A 241 15.05 8.54 -2.42
CA PHE A 241 14.29 8.12 -1.23
C PHE A 241 13.82 9.30 -0.35
N ASP A 242 14.60 10.36 -0.26
CA ASP A 242 14.21 11.55 0.52
C ASP A 242 13.03 12.31 -0.14
N TRP A 243 12.95 12.34 -1.48
CA TRP A 243 11.88 12.99 -2.24
C TRP A 243 10.65 12.10 -2.48
N MET A 244 10.83 10.78 -2.43
CA MET A 244 9.78 9.80 -2.74
C MET A 244 8.48 10.03 -1.93
N PRO A 245 8.50 10.27 -0.60
CA PRO A 245 7.28 10.51 0.15
C PRO A 245 6.48 11.70 -0.36
N LEU A 246 7.16 12.78 -0.75
CA LEU A 246 6.51 13.96 -1.30
C LEU A 246 5.87 13.68 -2.66
N ILE A 247 6.62 13.05 -3.56
CA ILE A 247 6.13 12.66 -4.90
C ILE A 247 4.90 11.76 -4.78
N PHE A 248 4.97 10.73 -3.93
CA PHE A 248 3.85 9.81 -3.72
C PHE A 248 2.63 10.48 -3.10
N THR A 249 2.84 11.44 -2.20
CA THR A 249 1.74 12.20 -1.59
C THR A 249 0.90 12.91 -2.66
N PHE A 250 1.54 13.62 -3.58
CA PHE A 250 0.83 14.28 -4.68
C PHE A 250 0.25 13.30 -5.70
N MET A 251 1.01 12.26 -6.06
CA MET A 251 0.58 11.28 -7.05
C MET A 251 -0.66 10.50 -6.57
N LEU A 252 -0.69 10.13 -5.29
CA LEU A 252 -1.76 9.32 -4.72
C LEU A 252 -2.91 10.14 -4.13
N ALA A 253 -2.81 11.47 -4.13
CA ALA A 253 -3.85 12.36 -3.62
C ALA A 253 -5.19 12.18 -4.37
N SER A 254 -5.15 11.83 -5.65
CA SER A 254 -6.33 11.58 -6.49
C SER A 254 -6.88 10.16 -6.39
N PHE A 255 -6.24 9.27 -5.62
CA PHE A 255 -6.71 7.90 -5.44
C PHE A 255 -7.87 7.82 -4.45
N SER A 256 -8.60 6.70 -4.49
CA SER A 256 -9.70 6.45 -3.57
C SER A 256 -9.25 6.55 -2.10
N ALA A 257 -10.08 7.19 -1.27
CA ALA A 257 -9.80 7.39 0.15
C ALA A 257 -9.50 6.07 0.88
N GLY A 258 -10.21 4.99 0.54
CA GLY A 258 -9.96 3.68 1.11
C GLY A 258 -8.54 3.16 0.89
N LEU A 259 -7.97 3.38 -0.30
CA LEU A 259 -6.59 2.98 -0.61
C LEU A 259 -5.57 3.86 0.13
N VAL A 260 -5.81 5.17 0.19
CA VAL A 260 -4.93 6.11 0.89
C VAL A 260 -4.93 5.87 2.40
N ILE A 261 -6.10 5.62 2.99
CA ILE A 261 -6.27 5.24 4.41
C ILE A 261 -5.53 3.93 4.70
N TYR A 262 -5.72 2.90 3.84
CA TYR A 262 -4.96 1.66 3.96
C TYR A 262 -3.46 1.92 3.97
N TRP A 263 -2.96 2.75 3.06
CA TRP A 263 -1.51 3.02 2.97
C TRP A 263 -0.99 3.76 4.19
N ALA A 264 -1.69 4.81 4.63
CA ALA A 264 -1.35 5.54 5.86
C ALA A 264 -1.31 4.62 7.09
N TRP A 265 -2.31 3.73 7.23
CA TRP A 265 -2.37 2.75 8.30
C TRP A 265 -1.26 1.70 8.22
N ASN A 266 -1.03 1.14 7.04
CA ASN A 266 0.05 0.18 6.81
C ASN A 266 1.44 0.75 7.12
N ASN A 267 1.71 2.01 6.75
CA ASN A 267 2.94 2.71 7.08
C ASN A 267 3.04 2.93 8.60
N SER A 268 1.97 3.38 9.25
CA SER A 268 1.92 3.59 10.71
C SER A 268 2.24 2.31 11.48
N LEU A 269 1.62 1.19 11.08
CA LEU A 269 1.92 -0.12 11.67
C LEU A 269 3.36 -0.57 11.39
N SER A 270 3.89 -0.27 10.19
CA SER A 270 5.29 -0.57 9.85
C SER A 270 6.25 0.23 10.72
N VAL A 271 6.00 1.53 10.90
CA VAL A 271 6.80 2.42 11.77
C VAL A 271 6.79 1.90 13.20
N LEU A 272 5.61 1.55 13.72
CA LEU A 272 5.48 0.99 15.07
C LEU A 272 6.25 -0.33 15.21
N GLN A 273 6.00 -1.28 14.32
CA GLN A 273 6.65 -2.59 14.33
C GLN A 273 8.16 -2.49 14.19
N GLN A 274 8.64 -1.71 13.23
CA GLN A 274 10.06 -1.48 12.98
C GLN A 274 10.73 -0.81 14.18
N SER A 275 10.11 0.22 14.77
CA SER A 275 10.63 0.92 15.95
C SER A 275 10.79 -0.01 17.15
N ILE A 276 9.78 -0.84 17.44
CA ILE A 276 9.83 -1.80 18.53
C ILE A 276 10.97 -2.81 18.32
N ILE A 277 11.06 -3.40 17.12
CA ILE A 277 12.06 -4.42 16.81
C ILE A 277 13.47 -3.83 16.79
N MET A 278 13.67 -2.66 16.20
CA MET A 278 14.97 -1.99 16.14
C MET A 278 15.46 -1.60 17.54
N LYS A 279 14.57 -1.04 18.37
CA LYS A 279 14.89 -0.71 19.76
C LYS A 279 15.30 -1.95 20.56
N LYS A 280 14.56 -3.07 20.41
CA LYS A 280 14.90 -4.35 21.04
C LYS A 280 16.26 -4.90 20.61
N ASN A 281 16.70 -4.59 19.39
CA ASN A 281 18.02 -4.98 18.85
C ASN A 281 19.11 -3.91 19.06
N GLY A 282 18.90 -2.92 19.94
CA GLY A 282 19.90 -1.94 20.35
C GLY A 282 20.15 -0.79 19.36
N ALA A 283 19.36 -0.67 18.29
CA ALA A 283 19.50 0.45 17.36
C ALA A 283 18.91 1.74 17.95
N LYS A 284 19.63 2.85 17.78
CA LYS A 284 19.12 4.19 18.13
C LYS A 284 18.06 4.62 17.12
N ILE A 285 16.93 5.12 17.63
CA ILE A 285 15.83 5.66 16.80
C ILE A 285 15.89 7.18 16.87
N GLU A 286 16.51 7.80 15.88
CA GLU A 286 16.72 9.25 15.83
C GLU A 286 15.45 10.04 15.48
N LEU A 287 14.39 9.36 15.04
CA LEU A 287 13.12 9.99 14.66
C LEU A 287 12.54 10.84 15.80
N PHE A 288 12.62 10.33 17.04
CA PHE A 288 12.09 11.03 18.22
C PHE A 288 13.08 12.06 18.77
N ASP A 289 14.37 11.86 18.58
CA ASP A 289 15.40 12.82 19.05
C ASP A 289 15.38 14.09 18.22
N ASN A 290 15.20 13.98 16.90
CA ASN A 290 15.03 15.12 16.00
C ASN A 290 13.76 15.93 16.33
N ILE A 291 12.64 15.27 16.67
CA ILE A 291 11.41 15.93 17.09
C ILE A 291 11.63 16.65 18.43
N LYS A 292 12.26 16.00 19.41
CA LYS A 292 12.59 16.62 20.69
C LYS A 292 13.50 17.82 20.55
N SER A 293 14.49 17.76 19.65
CA SER A 293 15.40 18.89 19.40
C SER A 293 14.70 20.10 18.77
N LEU A 294 13.70 19.89 17.92
CA LEU A 294 12.87 20.96 17.36
C LEU A 294 12.06 21.68 18.45
N PHE A 295 11.52 20.93 19.40
CA PHE A 295 10.77 21.51 20.53
C PHE A 295 11.70 22.08 21.62
N ALA A 296 12.90 21.56 21.81
CA ALA A 296 13.89 22.09 22.75
C ALA A 296 14.42 23.46 22.28
N LYS A 297 14.75 23.60 21.00
CA LYS A 297 15.22 24.88 20.43
C LYS A 297 14.20 26.02 20.55
N LYS A 298 12.90 25.70 20.57
CA LYS A 298 11.86 26.72 20.73
C LYS A 298 11.75 27.21 22.18
N LYS A 299 12.17 26.43 23.15
CA LYS A 299 12.13 26.77 24.59
C LYS A 299 13.26 27.73 25.00
N ASP A 300 14.37 27.71 24.27
CA ASP A 300 15.51 28.61 24.54
C ASP A 300 15.37 29.95 23.81
N ALA A 301 14.60 29.99 22.69
CA ALA A 301 14.30 31.25 22.00
C ALA A 301 13.23 32.13 22.69
N ASP A 302 12.41 31.53 23.57
CA ASP A 302 11.40 32.27 24.36
C ASP A 302 11.95 32.79 25.71
N LYS A 303 13.26 32.58 25.99
CA LYS A 303 13.93 33.03 27.21
C LYS A 303 14.94 34.19 27.02
N THR A 304 15.06 34.66 25.78
CA THR A 304 15.83 35.86 25.41
C THR A 304 14.90 36.96 24.94
#